data_98b32dc8c4e99bd7a7844d030867c29b
#
_entry.id   98b32dc8c4e99bd7a7844d030867c29b
#
_cell.length_a   1.000
_cell.length_b   1.000
_cell.length_c   1.000
_cell.angle_alpha   90.00
_cell.angle_beta   90.00
_cell.angle_gamma   90.00
#
_symmetry.space_group_name_H-M   'P 1'
#
loop_
_entity.id
_entity.type
_entity.pdbx_description
1 polymer ?
#
loop_
_entity_poly.entity_id
_entity_poly.type
_entity_poly.pdbx_seq_one_letter_code
_entity_poly.pdbx_strand_id
1 'polypeptide(L)'
;FAEICEDVWVALPPSTLAALAGASVIVNLSASNITVGKDEYRHALTANQSARTLSAYVYTAAGPGESTTDLAWDGQALIYENGTLLAESRRFVWEPQLIVADIDLERLSQERSRTTSFGANRRVHREQLKAFRRICLELELPGGALELERTVARFPYVPSDRHLRAKRCGEVYAIQTQGLAKRLRS
;
A
#
# COMPACT_ATOMS: atom_id res chain seq x y z
N PHE A 1 -0.65 -5.45 -11.71
CA PHE A 1 -0.33 -4.32 -12.58
C PHE A 1 1.05 -3.78 -12.26
N ALA A 2 1.83 -3.46 -13.29
CA ALA A 2 3.15 -2.83 -13.13
C ALA A 2 3.10 -1.39 -13.63
N GLU A 3 3.67 -0.47 -12.85
CA GLU A 3 3.97 0.91 -13.25
C GLU A 3 5.45 1.21 -13.02
N ILE A 4 5.97 2.26 -13.59
CA ILE A 4 7.40 2.52 -13.62
C ILE A 4 7.72 3.86 -12.98
N CYS A 5 8.56 3.82 -11.95
CA CYS A 5 9.26 4.97 -11.38
C CYS A 5 8.34 6.16 -11.08
N GLU A 6 8.38 7.18 -11.94
CA GLU A 6 7.69 8.46 -11.76
C GLU A 6 6.16 8.36 -11.86
N ASP A 7 5.63 7.26 -12.37
CA ASP A 7 4.18 7.04 -12.47
C ASP A 7 3.45 7.22 -11.12
N VAL A 8 4.06 6.84 -10.01
CA VAL A 8 3.46 7.00 -8.68
C VAL A 8 3.46 8.45 -8.16
N TRP A 9 4.27 9.32 -8.77
CA TRP A 9 4.46 10.70 -8.31
C TRP A 9 3.45 11.68 -8.94
N VAL A 10 2.82 11.29 -10.04
CA VAL A 10 1.87 12.15 -10.76
C VAL A 10 0.54 12.27 -10.00
N ALA A 11 -0.20 13.32 -10.28
CA ALA A 11 -1.47 13.58 -9.61
C ALA A 11 -2.52 12.47 -9.80
N LEU A 12 -2.51 11.80 -10.95
CA LEU A 12 -3.35 10.63 -11.27
C LEU A 12 -2.45 9.48 -11.72
N PRO A 13 -1.91 8.67 -10.78
CA PRO A 13 -1.08 7.52 -11.12
C PRO A 13 -1.85 6.51 -11.99
N PRO A 14 -1.18 5.87 -12.97
CA PRO A 14 -1.78 4.79 -13.76
C PRO A 14 -2.37 3.66 -12.91
N SER A 15 -1.74 3.36 -11.78
CA SER A 15 -2.24 2.38 -10.79
C SER A 15 -3.62 2.70 -10.23
N THR A 16 -4.05 3.97 -10.21
CA THR A 16 -5.41 4.34 -9.79
C THR A 16 -6.45 3.74 -10.74
N LEU A 17 -6.27 3.92 -12.04
CA LEU A 17 -7.17 3.33 -13.04
C LEU A 17 -7.00 1.81 -13.12
N ALA A 18 -5.79 1.29 -12.98
CA ALA A 18 -5.53 -0.15 -12.94
C ALA A 18 -6.26 -0.83 -11.77
N ALA A 19 -6.28 -0.22 -10.59
CA ALA A 19 -7.01 -0.74 -9.43
C ALA A 19 -8.53 -0.74 -9.69
N LEU A 20 -9.08 0.34 -10.29
CA LEU A 20 -10.48 0.40 -10.72
C LEU A 20 -10.79 -0.63 -11.81
N ALA A 21 -9.82 -0.98 -12.67
CA ALA A 21 -9.93 -2.06 -13.65
C ALA A 21 -9.85 -3.46 -13.03
N GLY A 22 -9.43 -3.58 -11.76
CA GLY A 22 -9.43 -4.83 -10.99
C GLY A 22 -8.07 -5.28 -10.46
N ALA A 23 -6.99 -4.54 -10.68
CA ALA A 23 -5.68 -4.87 -10.12
C ALA A 23 -5.70 -4.79 -8.59
N SER A 24 -5.39 -5.90 -7.91
CA SER A 24 -5.30 -5.96 -6.45
C SER A 24 -3.87 -5.86 -5.94
N VAL A 25 -2.89 -6.15 -6.79
CA VAL A 25 -1.46 -5.98 -6.52
C VAL A 25 -0.88 -5.05 -7.57
N ILE A 26 -0.20 -4.03 -7.12
CA ILE A 26 0.49 -3.03 -7.94
C ILE A 26 1.98 -3.13 -7.61
N VAL A 27 2.82 -3.16 -8.63
CA VAL A 27 4.27 -3.15 -8.48
C VAL A 27 4.84 -1.92 -9.17
N ASN A 28 5.78 -1.25 -8.53
CA ASN A 28 6.50 -0.10 -9.09
C ASN A 28 8.00 -0.39 -9.09
N LEU A 29 8.56 -0.41 -10.28
CA LEU A 29 10.01 -0.57 -10.51
C LEU A 29 10.62 0.81 -10.70
N SER A 30 11.36 1.27 -9.71
CA SER A 30 11.90 2.63 -9.66
C SER A 30 13.40 2.67 -9.83
N ALA A 31 13.89 3.58 -10.66
CA ALA A 31 15.25 4.08 -10.63
C ALA A 31 15.29 5.50 -10.04
N SER A 32 14.65 5.67 -8.88
CA SER A 32 14.52 6.95 -8.20
C SER A 32 15.71 7.18 -7.27
N ASN A 33 16.58 8.13 -7.63
CA ASN A 33 17.69 8.55 -6.76
C ASN A 33 17.20 9.01 -5.40
N ILE A 34 18.06 8.90 -4.39
CA ILE A 34 17.74 9.36 -3.04
C ILE A 34 18.19 10.81 -2.81
N THR A 35 17.36 11.57 -2.10
CA THR A 35 17.68 12.87 -1.53
C THR A 35 17.22 12.90 -0.08
N VAL A 36 17.69 13.87 0.69
CA VAL A 36 17.27 14.03 2.10
C VAL A 36 15.76 14.22 2.18
N GLY A 37 15.10 13.46 3.06
CA GLY A 37 13.64 13.51 3.24
C GLY A 37 12.80 12.73 2.21
N LYS A 38 13.40 12.21 1.13
CA LYS A 38 12.67 11.49 0.09
C LYS A 38 12.15 10.13 0.57
N ASP A 39 12.78 9.53 1.55
CA ASP A 39 12.32 8.31 2.20
C ASP A 39 10.91 8.46 2.78
N GLU A 40 10.70 9.44 3.63
CA GLU A 40 9.39 9.73 4.22
C GLU A 40 8.32 9.99 3.14
N TYR A 41 8.72 10.69 2.08
CA TYR A 41 7.81 10.97 0.97
C TYR A 41 7.46 9.72 0.17
N ARG A 42 8.41 8.79 -0.06
CA ARG A 42 8.13 7.48 -0.68
C ARG A 42 7.16 6.66 0.17
N HIS A 43 7.37 6.63 1.49
CA HIS A 43 6.42 6.00 2.42
C HIS A 43 5.02 6.62 2.31
N ALA A 44 4.92 7.94 2.32
CA ALA A 44 3.64 8.63 2.21
C ALA A 44 2.92 8.33 0.89
N LEU A 45 3.64 8.34 -0.25
CA LEU A 45 3.09 8.04 -1.56
C LEU A 45 2.59 6.59 -1.66
N THR A 46 3.45 5.62 -1.30
CA THR A 46 3.13 4.20 -1.44
C THR A 46 2.02 3.77 -0.48
N ALA A 47 2.06 4.22 0.78
CA ALA A 47 1.02 3.98 1.76
C ALA A 47 -0.33 4.56 1.30
N ASN A 48 -0.33 5.82 0.83
CA ASN A 48 -1.53 6.50 0.38
C ASN A 48 -2.11 5.85 -0.88
N GLN A 49 -1.25 5.50 -1.86
CA GLN A 49 -1.70 4.83 -3.07
C GLN A 49 -2.28 3.45 -2.77
N SER A 50 -1.63 2.66 -1.92
CA SER A 50 -2.14 1.37 -1.43
C SER A 50 -3.52 1.52 -0.76
N ALA A 51 -3.69 2.49 0.13
CA ALA A 51 -4.94 2.73 0.86
C ALA A 51 -6.07 3.20 -0.06
N ARG A 52 -5.82 4.21 -0.90
CA ARG A 52 -6.86 4.77 -1.80
C ARG A 52 -7.35 3.77 -2.83
N THR A 53 -6.46 2.90 -3.30
CA THR A 53 -6.78 1.88 -4.32
C THR A 53 -7.23 0.56 -3.71
N LEU A 54 -7.23 0.44 -2.38
CA LEU A 54 -7.54 -0.80 -1.66
C LEU A 54 -6.77 -1.99 -2.27
N SER A 55 -5.44 -1.84 -2.34
CA SER A 55 -4.53 -2.78 -3.00
C SER A 55 -3.28 -3.05 -2.17
N ALA A 56 -2.55 -4.10 -2.50
CA ALA A 56 -1.15 -4.20 -2.16
C ALA A 56 -0.33 -3.32 -3.11
N TYR A 57 0.66 -2.63 -2.58
CA TYR A 57 1.59 -1.83 -3.36
C TYR A 57 3.03 -2.23 -3.03
N VAL A 58 3.73 -2.72 -4.04
CA VAL A 58 5.12 -3.17 -3.93
C VAL A 58 6.00 -2.17 -4.67
N TYR A 59 6.85 -1.50 -3.93
CA TYR A 59 7.80 -0.53 -4.46
C TYR A 59 9.22 -1.08 -4.33
N THR A 60 10.04 -0.92 -5.36
CA THR A 60 11.46 -1.24 -5.31
C THR A 60 12.26 -0.18 -6.04
N ALA A 61 13.29 0.35 -5.36
CA ALA A 61 14.22 1.34 -5.93
C ALA A 61 15.54 0.70 -6.31
N ALA A 62 16.21 1.30 -7.28
CA ALA A 62 17.60 0.97 -7.64
C ALA A 62 18.53 1.10 -6.44
N GLY A 63 19.50 0.21 -6.35
CA GLY A 63 20.46 0.13 -5.25
C GLY A 63 21.79 0.85 -5.52
N PRO A 64 22.72 0.79 -4.56
CA PRO A 64 24.02 1.48 -4.63
C PRO A 64 24.90 1.13 -5.83
N GLY A 65 24.58 0.04 -6.55
CA GLY A 65 25.30 -0.38 -7.76
C GLY A 65 24.92 0.36 -9.05
N GLU A 66 23.94 1.26 -9.00
CA GLU A 66 23.53 2.07 -10.15
C GLU A 66 24.53 3.22 -10.44
N SER A 67 24.17 4.11 -11.37
CA SER A 67 25.01 5.22 -11.84
C SER A 67 25.74 5.95 -10.71
N THR A 68 26.99 6.28 -10.94
CA THR A 68 27.93 6.85 -9.96
C THR A 68 28.23 8.32 -10.17
N THR A 69 27.58 9.03 -11.12
CA THR A 69 27.98 10.41 -11.45
C THR A 69 27.61 11.38 -10.33
N ASP A 70 26.35 11.86 -10.30
CA ASP A 70 25.92 12.91 -9.35
C ASP A 70 24.76 12.47 -8.47
N LEU A 71 24.36 11.20 -8.55
CA LEU A 71 23.18 10.67 -7.87
C LEU A 71 23.55 9.55 -6.90
N ALA A 72 22.82 9.49 -5.79
CA ALA A 72 22.91 8.38 -4.83
C ALA A 72 21.67 7.50 -4.91
N TRP A 73 21.85 6.20 -4.61
CA TRP A 73 20.85 5.17 -4.70
C TRP A 73 20.82 4.38 -3.39
N ASP A 74 19.67 4.18 -2.82
CA ASP A 74 19.54 3.60 -1.49
C ASP A 74 18.98 2.18 -1.45
N GLY A 75 18.43 1.69 -2.57
CA GLY A 75 17.90 0.33 -2.68
C GLY A 75 16.67 0.08 -1.83
N GLN A 76 15.87 1.11 -1.52
CA GLN A 76 14.67 0.96 -0.71
C GLN A 76 13.64 0.10 -1.42
N ALA A 77 13.11 -0.90 -0.71
CA ALA A 77 11.94 -1.66 -1.13
C ALA A 77 10.88 -1.66 -0.03
N LEU A 78 9.61 -1.52 -0.42
CA LEU A 78 8.46 -1.38 0.48
C LEU A 78 7.32 -2.28 0.00
N ILE A 79 6.65 -2.96 0.92
CA ILE A 79 5.40 -3.69 0.66
C ILE A 79 4.33 -3.11 1.57
N TYR A 80 3.31 -2.51 0.96
CA TYR A 80 2.13 -2.01 1.65
C TYR A 80 0.89 -2.79 1.26
N GLU A 81 -0.03 -2.98 2.19
CA GLU A 81 -1.38 -3.52 1.95
C GLU A 81 -2.41 -2.59 2.59
N ASN A 82 -3.29 -2.02 1.80
CA ASN A 82 -4.35 -1.12 2.27
C ASN A 82 -3.82 -0.05 3.26
N GLY A 83 -2.68 0.55 2.92
CA GLY A 83 -2.03 1.59 3.70
C GLY A 83 -1.19 1.11 4.89
N THR A 84 -1.12 -0.20 5.14
CA THR A 84 -0.32 -0.78 6.22
C THR A 84 1.00 -1.30 5.67
N LEU A 85 2.13 -0.89 6.26
CA LEU A 85 3.45 -1.43 5.91
C LEU A 85 3.54 -2.89 6.39
N LEU A 86 3.88 -3.80 5.48
CA LEU A 86 4.09 -5.21 5.76
C LEU A 86 5.57 -5.56 5.83
N ALA A 87 6.38 -5.04 4.92
CA ALA A 87 7.80 -5.28 4.89
C ALA A 87 8.56 -4.09 4.29
N GLU A 88 9.81 -3.92 4.74
CA GLU A 88 10.73 -2.89 4.27
C GLU A 88 12.15 -3.43 4.24
N SER A 89 12.92 -3.06 3.19
CA SER A 89 14.35 -3.38 3.11
C SER A 89 15.20 -2.40 3.92
N ARG A 90 16.42 -2.79 4.27
CA ARG A 90 17.44 -1.88 4.75
C ARG A 90 17.91 -1.01 3.59
N ARG A 91 18.18 0.26 3.86
CA ARG A 91 18.67 1.23 2.87
C ARG A 91 20.19 1.33 2.90
N PHE A 92 20.78 1.74 1.80
CA PHE A 92 22.23 1.95 1.65
C PHE A 92 23.08 0.69 1.90
N VAL A 93 22.53 -0.47 1.57
CA VAL A 93 23.20 -1.76 1.74
C VAL A 93 23.65 -2.27 0.38
N TRP A 94 24.90 -2.73 0.30
CA TRP A 94 25.53 -3.24 -0.94
C TRP A 94 25.14 -4.69 -1.26
N GLU A 95 24.79 -5.46 -0.23
CA GLU A 95 24.39 -6.86 -0.40
C GLU A 95 22.96 -6.95 -0.97
N PRO A 96 22.70 -7.93 -1.84
CA PRO A 96 21.35 -8.21 -2.31
C PRO A 96 20.40 -8.47 -1.13
N GLN A 97 19.20 -7.92 -1.20
CA GLN A 97 18.16 -8.11 -0.20
C GLN A 97 16.90 -8.65 -0.85
N LEU A 98 16.19 -9.52 -0.14
CA LEU A 98 14.85 -9.98 -0.49
C LEU A 98 13.94 -9.68 0.70
N ILE A 99 12.83 -8.99 0.44
CA ILE A 99 11.73 -8.83 1.40
C ILE A 99 10.52 -9.60 0.90
N VAL A 100 9.81 -10.24 1.80
CA VAL A 100 8.65 -11.08 1.51
C VAL A 100 7.51 -10.71 2.45
N ALA A 101 6.28 -10.75 1.96
CA ALA A 101 5.08 -10.61 2.77
C ALA A 101 3.90 -11.30 2.11
N ASP A 102 3.02 -11.90 2.90
CA ASP A 102 1.74 -12.41 2.43
C ASP A 102 0.72 -11.31 2.25
N ILE A 103 0.04 -11.31 1.11
CA ILE A 103 -1.02 -10.36 0.77
C ILE A 103 -2.38 -11.06 0.88
N ASP A 104 -3.29 -10.47 1.66
CA ASP A 104 -4.66 -10.95 1.80
C ASP A 104 -5.56 -10.40 0.68
N LEU A 105 -5.54 -11.07 -0.47
CA LEU A 105 -6.31 -10.67 -1.66
C LEU A 105 -7.82 -10.73 -1.42
N GLU A 106 -8.28 -11.66 -0.60
CA GLU A 106 -9.70 -11.79 -0.28
C GLU A 106 -10.20 -10.63 0.55
N ARG A 107 -9.45 -10.22 1.57
CA ARG A 107 -9.73 -9.03 2.36
C ARG A 107 -9.78 -7.78 1.50
N LEU A 108 -8.81 -7.58 0.60
CA LEU A 108 -8.81 -6.44 -0.33
C LEU A 108 -10.08 -6.42 -1.21
N SER A 109 -10.50 -7.58 -1.70
CA SER A 109 -11.72 -7.73 -2.49
C SER A 109 -12.98 -7.40 -1.66
N GLN A 110 -13.05 -7.85 -0.42
CA GLN A 110 -14.16 -7.56 0.50
C GLN A 110 -14.22 -6.06 0.81
N GLU A 111 -13.10 -5.41 1.10
CA GLU A 111 -13.06 -3.96 1.36
C GLU A 111 -13.53 -3.14 0.15
N ARG A 112 -13.12 -3.52 -1.06
CA ARG A 112 -13.63 -2.90 -2.30
C ARG A 112 -15.13 -3.07 -2.48
N SER A 113 -15.67 -4.23 -2.12
CA SER A 113 -17.11 -4.53 -2.20
C SER A 113 -17.93 -3.72 -1.19
N ARG A 114 -17.39 -3.49 0.00
CA ARG A 114 -18.02 -2.70 1.06
C ARG A 114 -17.96 -1.20 0.80
N THR A 115 -16.91 -0.74 0.10
CA THR A 115 -16.69 0.68 -0.19
C THR A 115 -17.47 1.11 -1.43
N THR A 116 -18.71 1.58 -1.22
CA THR A 116 -19.63 1.96 -2.30
C THR A 116 -19.05 3.04 -3.23
N SER A 117 -18.26 3.97 -2.69
CA SER A 117 -17.56 5.01 -3.46
C SER A 117 -16.51 4.43 -4.42
N PHE A 118 -15.87 3.31 -4.10
CA PHE A 118 -14.96 2.63 -5.00
C PHE A 118 -15.71 2.12 -6.25
N GLY A 119 -16.85 1.46 -6.04
CA GLY A 119 -17.73 1.02 -7.12
C GLY A 119 -18.30 2.17 -7.95
N ALA A 120 -18.65 3.30 -7.31
CA ALA A 120 -19.11 4.49 -8.01
C ALA A 120 -18.02 5.09 -8.90
N ASN A 121 -16.79 5.20 -8.39
CA ASN A 121 -15.63 5.66 -9.15
C ASN A 121 -15.34 4.76 -10.37
N ARG A 122 -15.40 3.44 -10.19
CA ARG A 122 -15.27 2.49 -11.30
C ARG A 122 -16.31 2.72 -12.40
N ARG A 123 -17.55 3.06 -12.05
CA ARG A 123 -18.60 3.36 -13.04
C ARG A 123 -18.31 4.64 -13.82
N VAL A 124 -17.85 5.68 -13.15
CA VAL A 124 -17.50 6.97 -13.79
C VAL A 124 -16.40 6.80 -14.83
N HIS A 125 -15.38 6.01 -14.53
CA HIS A 125 -14.21 5.79 -15.39
C HIS A 125 -14.34 4.60 -16.33
N ARG A 126 -15.52 3.99 -16.44
CA ARG A 126 -15.74 2.71 -17.15
C ARG A 126 -15.12 2.65 -18.54
N GLU A 127 -15.19 3.72 -19.33
CA GLU A 127 -14.65 3.72 -20.68
C GLU A 127 -13.11 3.67 -20.70
N GLN A 128 -12.46 4.39 -19.79
CA GLN A 128 -10.99 4.37 -19.64
C GLN A 128 -10.49 3.00 -19.19
N LEU A 129 -11.27 2.28 -18.36
CA LEU A 129 -10.90 0.97 -17.86
C LEU A 129 -10.88 -0.11 -18.94
N LYS A 130 -11.57 0.08 -20.07
CA LYS A 130 -11.57 -0.87 -21.20
C LYS A 130 -10.21 -0.94 -21.92
N ALA A 131 -9.36 0.07 -21.76
CA ALA A 131 -8.03 0.11 -22.36
C ALA A 131 -7.03 -0.85 -21.69
N PHE A 132 -7.33 -1.33 -20.48
CA PHE A 132 -6.45 -2.26 -19.78
C PHE A 132 -6.53 -3.67 -20.38
N ARG A 133 -5.42 -4.11 -20.95
CA ARG A 133 -5.27 -5.48 -21.43
C ARG A 133 -5.10 -6.43 -20.25
N ARG A 134 -5.85 -7.53 -20.25
CA ARG A 134 -5.68 -8.63 -19.30
C ARG A 134 -4.88 -9.75 -19.93
N ILE A 135 -3.85 -10.20 -19.23
CA ILE A 135 -3.06 -11.37 -19.60
C ILE A 135 -3.35 -12.43 -18.55
N CYS A 136 -3.93 -13.54 -18.98
CA CYS A 136 -4.21 -14.69 -18.11
C CYS A 136 -2.99 -15.62 -18.12
N LEU A 137 -2.55 -16.02 -16.95
CA LEU A 137 -1.52 -17.01 -16.74
C LEU A 137 -2.10 -18.13 -15.88
N GLU A 138 -1.82 -19.37 -16.22
CA GLU A 138 -2.09 -20.51 -15.36
C GLU A 138 -0.91 -20.65 -14.41
N LEU A 139 -1.17 -20.62 -13.12
CA LEU A 139 -0.19 -20.78 -12.06
C LEU A 139 -0.64 -21.92 -11.15
N GLU A 140 0.16 -22.97 -11.08
CA GLU A 140 -0.03 -24.02 -10.08
C GLU A 140 0.39 -23.47 -8.71
N LEU A 141 -0.58 -23.39 -7.80
CA LEU A 141 -0.30 -23.00 -6.41
C LEU A 141 0.16 -24.24 -5.64
N PRO A 142 1.16 -24.10 -4.74
CA PRO A 142 1.60 -25.20 -3.90
C PRO A 142 0.43 -25.68 -3.04
N GLY A 143 0.19 -26.99 -3.04
CA GLY A 143 -0.81 -27.61 -2.17
C GLY A 143 -0.27 -27.77 -0.74
N GLY A 144 -1.17 -27.67 0.25
CA GLY A 144 -0.86 -27.90 1.66
C GLY A 144 -0.90 -26.64 2.51
N ALA A 145 -0.55 -26.79 3.79
CA ALA A 145 -0.44 -25.66 4.71
C ALA A 145 0.84 -24.88 4.40
N LEU A 146 0.70 -23.58 4.21
CA LEU A 146 1.82 -22.65 4.05
C LEU A 146 2.05 -21.92 5.39
N GLU A 147 3.32 -21.73 5.75
CA GLU A 147 3.67 -20.82 6.83
C GLU A 147 3.48 -19.38 6.34
N LEU A 148 2.84 -18.55 7.15
CA LEU A 148 2.58 -17.15 6.79
C LEU A 148 3.79 -16.28 7.12
N GLU A 149 4.29 -15.56 6.13
CA GLU A 149 5.25 -14.45 6.28
C GLU A 149 4.52 -13.15 6.68
N ARG A 150 3.56 -13.29 7.60
CA ARG A 150 2.72 -12.20 8.05
C ARG A 150 2.41 -12.31 9.53
N THR A 151 2.67 -11.26 10.28
CA THR A 151 2.26 -11.18 11.68
C THR A 151 0.79 -10.81 11.78
N VAL A 152 -0.02 -11.70 12.37
CA VAL A 152 -1.42 -11.43 12.66
C VAL A 152 -1.53 -10.93 14.10
N ALA A 153 -1.95 -9.66 14.26
CA ALA A 153 -2.11 -9.09 15.59
C ALA A 153 -3.26 -9.75 16.33
N ARG A 154 -3.00 -10.27 17.54
CA ARG A 154 -4.02 -10.89 18.41
C ARG A 154 -5.16 -9.91 18.74
N PHE A 155 -4.84 -8.64 18.89
CA PHE A 155 -5.77 -7.55 19.19
C PHE A 155 -5.60 -6.42 18.18
N PRO A 156 -6.17 -6.54 16.96
CA PRO A 156 -5.91 -5.58 15.87
C PRO A 156 -6.39 -4.14 16.16
N TYR A 157 -7.34 -3.99 17.09
CA TYR A 157 -7.89 -2.69 17.47
C TYR A 157 -7.16 -2.01 18.64
N VAL A 158 -6.26 -2.76 19.33
CA VAL A 158 -5.53 -2.26 20.48
C VAL A 158 -4.05 -2.14 20.12
N PRO A 159 -3.52 -0.94 19.90
CA PRO A 159 -2.10 -0.77 19.61
C PRO A 159 -1.21 -1.29 20.74
N SER A 160 -0.14 -1.99 20.38
CA SER A 160 0.90 -2.41 21.32
C SER A 160 1.69 -1.20 21.86
N ASP A 161 1.91 -0.18 21.03
CA ASP A 161 2.56 1.06 21.43
C ASP A 161 1.71 1.85 22.43
N ARG A 162 2.32 2.26 23.55
CA ARG A 162 1.61 2.94 24.67
C ARG A 162 1.09 4.32 24.28
N HIS A 163 1.85 5.10 23.52
CA HIS A 163 1.44 6.45 23.10
C HIS A 163 0.31 6.39 22.10
N LEU A 164 0.42 5.49 21.10
CA LEU A 164 -0.64 5.29 20.11
C LEU A 164 -1.91 4.76 20.77
N ARG A 165 -1.80 3.87 21.76
CA ARG A 165 -2.93 3.35 22.53
C ARG A 165 -3.60 4.45 23.34
N ALA A 166 -2.83 5.28 24.06
CA ALA A 166 -3.37 6.39 24.82
C ALA A 166 -4.11 7.39 23.92
N LYS A 167 -3.52 7.72 22.77
CA LYS A 167 -4.16 8.57 21.74
C LYS A 167 -5.50 7.99 21.29
N ARG A 168 -5.52 6.70 20.90
CA ARG A 168 -6.76 6.04 20.47
C ARG A 168 -7.82 5.95 21.56
N CYS A 169 -7.45 5.67 22.79
CA CYS A 169 -8.38 5.70 23.92
C CYS A 169 -8.98 7.10 24.12
N GLY A 170 -8.17 8.15 24.02
CA GLY A 170 -8.64 9.53 24.07
C GLY A 170 -9.63 9.86 22.93
N GLU A 171 -9.33 9.41 21.71
CA GLU A 171 -10.22 9.58 20.55
C GLU A 171 -11.56 8.86 20.75
N VAL A 172 -11.55 7.61 21.22
CA VAL A 172 -12.77 6.83 21.49
C VAL A 172 -13.62 7.55 22.54
N TYR A 173 -13.02 8.01 23.62
CA TYR A 173 -13.71 8.78 24.66
C TYR A 173 -14.32 10.08 24.11
N ALA A 174 -13.54 10.84 23.34
CA ALA A 174 -14.00 12.08 22.74
C ALA A 174 -15.19 11.88 21.78
N ILE A 175 -15.12 10.83 20.92
CA ILE A 175 -16.19 10.47 20.00
C ILE A 175 -17.49 10.16 20.75
N GLN A 176 -17.41 9.33 21.80
CA GLN A 176 -18.58 8.96 22.61
C GLN A 176 -19.17 10.17 23.32
N THR A 177 -18.32 10.99 23.95
CA THR A 177 -18.74 12.20 24.65
C THR A 177 -19.40 13.20 23.70
N GLN A 178 -18.81 13.41 22.51
CA GLN A 178 -19.37 14.30 21.50
C GLN A 178 -20.76 13.81 21.02
N GLY A 179 -20.88 12.52 20.76
CA GLY A 179 -22.16 11.92 20.33
C GLY A 179 -23.27 12.07 21.40
N LEU A 180 -22.91 11.84 22.66
CA LEU A 180 -23.85 12.02 23.79
C LEU A 180 -24.23 13.49 23.99
N ALA A 181 -23.24 14.39 24.02
CA ALA A 181 -23.47 15.81 24.18
C ALA A 181 -24.41 16.38 23.10
N LYS A 182 -24.23 15.92 21.84
CA LYS A 182 -25.12 16.33 20.74
C LYS A 182 -26.57 15.91 21.00
N ARG A 183 -26.79 14.68 21.45
CA ARG A 183 -28.17 14.16 21.74
C ARG A 183 -28.83 14.88 22.90
N LEU A 184 -28.05 15.29 23.92
CA LEU A 184 -28.59 16.02 25.08
C LEU A 184 -28.91 17.49 24.77
N ARG A 185 -28.35 18.06 23.69
CA ARG A 185 -28.58 19.45 23.27
C ARG A 185 -29.64 19.58 22.16
N SER A 186 -30.08 18.48 21.59
CA SER A 186 -31.17 18.44 20.59
C SER A 186 -32.51 18.20 21.25
#